data_131d10369c54e84bb055f031b072634c
#
_entry.id   131d10369c54e84bb055f031b072634c
#
_cell.length_a   1.000
_cell.length_b   1.000
_cell.length_c   1.000
_cell.angle_alpha   90.00
_cell.angle_beta   90.00
_cell.angle_gamma   90.00
#
_symmetry.space_group_name_H-M   'P 1'
#
loop_
_entity.id
_entity.type
_entity.pdbx_description
1 polymer ?
#
loop_
_entity_poly.entity_id
_entity_poly.type
_entity_poly.pdbx_seq_one_letter_code
_entity_poly.pdbx_strand_id
1 'polypeptide(L)'
;MQLNFRPKAAFASKKAFNYLADKKPGDISQIVVIRHAAIGDFMNIRPFLLGLKSFFPNAKITLSTINTYAYGTPDDLIDDVHIIDRTINGRKTSIFQRIKQIKQLPRADLLFDLTDSSLSLYTAIFSKPKLKIGYSYRPSRRFF
;
A
#
# COMPACT_ATOMS: atom_id res chain seq x y z
N MET A 1 18.23 16.94 1.05
CA MET A 1 17.40 17.14 -0.16
C MET A 1 16.02 17.58 0.30
N GLN A 2 15.69 18.85 0.24
CA GLN A 2 14.35 19.33 0.56
C GLN A 2 13.43 18.98 -0.61
N LEU A 3 12.50 18.06 -0.39
CA LEU A 3 11.40 17.80 -1.33
C LEU A 3 10.47 19.02 -1.28
N ASN A 4 10.57 19.89 -2.30
CA ASN A 4 9.61 20.97 -2.50
C ASN A 4 8.26 20.37 -2.94
N PHE A 5 7.45 19.92 -1.99
CA PHE A 5 6.07 19.61 -2.25
C PHE A 5 5.33 20.89 -2.64
N ARG A 6 4.84 20.96 -3.86
CA ARG A 6 3.93 22.04 -4.26
C ARG A 6 2.64 21.90 -3.43
N PRO A 7 2.28 22.85 -2.56
CA PRO A 7 1.14 22.69 -1.63
C PRO A 7 -0.20 22.44 -2.32
N LYS A 8 -0.31 22.78 -3.63
CA LYS A 8 -1.53 22.58 -4.43
C LYS A 8 -1.71 21.14 -4.95
N ALA A 9 -0.67 20.29 -4.91
CA ALA A 9 -0.70 18.93 -5.47
C ALA A 9 -0.76 17.84 -4.41
N ALA A 10 -0.46 18.14 -3.14
CA ALA A 10 -0.48 17.19 -2.06
C ALA A 10 -1.53 17.57 -1.01
N PHE A 11 -2.37 16.62 -0.65
CA PHE A 11 -3.29 16.74 0.48
C PHE A 11 -2.75 15.90 1.62
N ALA A 12 -2.56 16.51 2.79
CA ALA A 12 -2.26 15.81 4.02
C ALA A 12 -3.28 16.20 5.10
N SER A 13 -3.91 15.21 5.71
CA SER A 13 -4.85 15.45 6.80
C SER A 13 -4.11 15.88 8.07
N LYS A 14 -4.77 16.65 8.93
CA LYS A 14 -4.24 17.01 10.26
C LYS A 14 -3.84 15.78 11.08
N LYS A 15 -4.60 14.68 10.94
CA LYS A 15 -4.29 13.38 11.56
C LYS A 15 -2.96 12.80 11.07
N ALA A 16 -2.67 12.91 9.76
CA ALA A 16 -1.41 12.44 9.18
C ALA A 16 -0.21 13.23 9.74
N PHE A 17 -0.31 14.56 9.77
CA PHE A 17 0.71 15.40 10.39
C PHE A 17 0.95 15.05 11.85
N ASN A 18 -0.10 14.94 12.65
CA ASN A 18 0.03 14.59 14.06
C ASN A 18 0.64 13.20 14.25
N TYR A 19 0.26 12.23 13.43
CA TYR A 19 0.82 10.87 13.51
C TYR A 19 2.33 10.84 13.21
N LEU A 20 2.78 11.63 12.23
CA LEU A 20 4.18 11.65 11.80
C LEU A 20 5.07 12.57 12.65
N ALA A 21 4.49 13.57 13.31
CA ALA A 21 5.24 14.57 14.09
C ALA A 21 6.10 13.94 15.20
N ASP A 22 5.57 12.89 15.84
CA ASP A 22 6.22 12.23 16.98
C ASP A 22 6.88 10.88 16.59
N LYS A 23 6.99 10.58 15.28
CA LYS A 23 7.52 9.31 14.78
C LYS A 23 8.89 9.48 14.16
N LYS A 24 9.83 8.62 14.58
CA LYS A 24 11.10 8.41 13.88
C LYS A 24 10.94 7.25 12.88
N PRO A 25 11.75 7.19 11.82
CA PRO A 25 11.73 6.06 10.88
C PRO A 25 11.84 4.69 11.55
N GLY A 26 12.66 4.58 12.61
CA GLY A 26 12.84 3.33 13.38
C GLY A 26 11.61 2.89 14.19
N ASP A 27 10.62 3.75 14.40
CA ASP A 27 9.37 3.44 15.11
C ASP A 27 8.32 2.80 14.21
N ILE A 28 8.57 2.76 12.90
CA ILE A 28 7.71 2.10 11.91
C ILE A 28 8.11 0.64 11.81
N SER A 29 7.20 -0.25 12.14
CA SER A 29 7.46 -1.70 12.20
C SER A 29 6.76 -2.48 11.09
N GLN A 30 5.65 -1.97 10.53
CA GLN A 30 4.88 -2.65 9.50
C GLN A 30 4.43 -1.68 8.41
N ILE A 31 4.83 -1.98 7.17
CA ILE A 31 4.45 -1.25 5.96
C ILE A 31 3.69 -2.18 5.04
N VAL A 32 2.57 -1.72 4.49
CA VAL A 32 1.83 -2.40 3.42
C VAL A 32 1.94 -1.56 2.16
N VAL A 33 2.35 -2.17 1.06
CA VAL A 33 2.37 -1.56 -0.27
C VAL A 33 1.34 -2.26 -1.15
N ILE A 34 0.37 -1.52 -1.66
CA ILE A 34 -0.64 -2.05 -2.59
C ILE A 34 -0.18 -1.83 -4.01
N ARG A 35 -0.01 -2.92 -4.78
CA ARG A 35 0.24 -2.89 -6.22
C ARG A 35 -0.53 -4.00 -6.91
N HIS A 36 -1.76 -3.71 -7.34
CA HIS A 36 -2.65 -4.62 -8.05
C HIS A 36 -2.46 -4.47 -9.57
N ALA A 37 -1.25 -4.74 -10.08
CA ALA A 37 -0.88 -4.42 -11.44
C ALA A 37 0.00 -5.51 -12.07
N ALA A 38 0.31 -5.39 -13.36
CA ALA A 38 1.08 -6.35 -14.13
C ALA A 38 2.56 -6.43 -13.70
N ILE A 39 3.26 -7.48 -14.13
CA ILE A 39 4.68 -7.75 -13.80
C ILE A 39 5.59 -6.55 -14.06
N GLY A 40 5.43 -5.87 -15.20
CA GLY A 40 6.22 -4.67 -15.51
C GLY A 40 6.09 -3.56 -14.47
N ASP A 41 4.95 -3.50 -13.80
CA ASP A 41 4.72 -2.53 -12.73
C ASP A 41 5.48 -2.87 -11.45
N PHE A 42 5.79 -4.15 -11.20
CA PHE A 42 6.66 -4.55 -10.08
C PHE A 42 8.09 -4.07 -10.28
N MET A 43 8.57 -4.06 -11.52
CA MET A 43 9.90 -3.48 -11.84
C MET A 43 9.92 -1.98 -11.54
N ASN A 44 8.85 -1.26 -11.87
CA ASN A 44 8.76 0.18 -11.67
C ASN A 44 8.71 0.59 -10.19
N ILE A 45 8.23 -0.28 -9.29
CA ILE A 45 8.19 0.03 -7.85
C ILE A 45 9.47 -0.37 -7.10
N ARG A 46 10.42 -1.07 -7.72
CA ARG A 46 11.67 -1.48 -7.06
C ARG A 46 12.45 -0.32 -6.44
N PRO A 47 12.68 0.83 -7.14
CA PRO A 47 13.35 1.98 -6.52
C PRO A 47 12.61 2.51 -5.29
N PHE A 48 11.28 2.49 -5.31
CA PHE A 48 10.46 2.88 -4.16
C PHE A 48 10.63 1.92 -2.99
N LEU A 49 10.62 0.60 -3.22
CA LEU A 49 10.82 -0.42 -2.17
C LEU A 49 12.23 -0.33 -1.57
N LEU A 50 13.26 -0.11 -2.38
CA LEU A 50 14.62 0.15 -1.91
C LEU A 50 14.67 1.39 -1.01
N GLY A 51 13.99 2.46 -1.40
CA GLY A 51 13.86 3.67 -0.59
C GLY A 51 13.16 3.40 0.74
N LEU A 52 12.09 2.59 0.74
CA LEU A 52 11.40 2.19 1.98
C LEU A 52 12.31 1.41 2.92
N LYS A 53 13.04 0.40 2.41
CA LYS A 53 13.99 -0.38 3.23
C LYS A 53 15.10 0.48 3.81
N SER A 54 15.63 1.42 3.03
CA SER A 54 16.66 2.34 3.50
C SER A 54 16.16 3.32 4.55
N PHE A 55 14.94 3.84 4.36
CA PHE A 55 14.39 4.87 5.24
C PHE A 55 13.74 4.30 6.51
N PHE A 56 13.16 3.09 6.43
CA PHE A 56 12.49 2.38 7.53
C PHE A 56 13.19 1.03 7.80
N PRO A 57 14.40 1.03 8.36
CA PRO A 57 15.24 -0.18 8.43
C PRO A 57 14.66 -1.30 9.30
N ASN A 58 13.76 -0.98 10.23
CA ASN A 58 13.11 -1.95 11.13
C ASN A 58 11.75 -2.41 10.63
N ALA A 59 11.24 -1.86 9.52
CA ALA A 59 9.90 -2.16 9.04
C ALA A 59 9.88 -3.44 8.20
N LYS A 60 8.92 -4.32 8.47
CA LYS A 60 8.53 -5.39 7.56
C LYS A 60 7.65 -4.82 6.46
N ILE A 61 7.94 -5.18 5.21
CA ILE A 61 7.21 -4.74 4.03
C ILE A 61 6.37 -5.88 3.48
N THR A 62 5.05 -5.74 3.52
CA THR A 62 4.09 -6.66 2.89
C THR A 62 3.60 -6.05 1.58
N LEU A 63 3.79 -6.75 0.46
CA LEU A 63 3.22 -6.38 -0.84
C LEU A 63 1.83 -6.99 -0.99
N SER A 64 0.79 -6.16 -1.13
CA SER A 64 -0.56 -6.62 -1.47
C SER A 64 -0.76 -6.58 -2.98
N THR A 65 -1.04 -7.73 -3.57
CA THR A 65 -1.30 -7.90 -5.01
C THR A 65 -2.55 -8.72 -5.28
N ILE A 66 -2.84 -9.03 -6.53
CA ILE A 66 -3.97 -9.88 -6.95
C ILE A 66 -3.45 -11.18 -7.55
N ASN A 67 -4.23 -12.25 -7.44
CA ASN A 67 -3.84 -13.58 -7.90
C ASN A 67 -3.41 -13.65 -9.37
N THR A 68 -3.98 -12.81 -10.23
CA THR A 68 -3.61 -12.73 -11.65
C THR A 68 -2.15 -12.30 -11.86
N TYR A 69 -1.56 -11.56 -10.92
CA TYR A 69 -0.22 -10.97 -11.00
C TYR A 69 0.68 -11.36 -9.81
N ALA A 70 0.35 -12.44 -9.11
CA ALA A 70 1.12 -12.89 -7.95
C ALA A 70 2.49 -13.51 -8.29
N TYR A 71 2.88 -13.51 -9.55
CA TYR A 71 4.18 -13.96 -10.03
C TYR A 71 5.06 -12.77 -10.44
N GLY A 72 6.37 -12.90 -10.25
CA GLY A 72 7.33 -11.82 -10.55
C GLY A 72 7.34 -10.71 -9.51
N THR A 73 6.91 -11.01 -8.29
CA THR A 73 7.04 -10.12 -7.12
C THR A 73 8.52 -9.85 -6.80
N PRO A 74 8.87 -8.67 -6.30
CA PRO A 74 10.25 -8.32 -5.94
C PRO A 74 10.62 -8.91 -4.58
N ASP A 75 10.72 -10.24 -4.48
CA ASP A 75 10.89 -10.99 -3.23
C ASP A 75 12.18 -10.64 -2.46
N ASP A 76 13.18 -10.09 -3.15
CA ASP A 76 14.40 -9.55 -2.56
C ASP A 76 14.19 -8.21 -1.80
N LEU A 77 13.06 -7.54 -2.02
CA LEU A 77 12.75 -6.22 -1.46
C LEU A 77 11.53 -6.18 -0.54
N ILE A 78 10.86 -7.31 -0.36
CA ILE A 78 9.67 -7.44 0.50
C ILE A 78 9.86 -8.60 1.47
N ASP A 79 9.12 -8.58 2.57
CA ASP A 79 9.18 -9.63 3.59
C ASP A 79 8.01 -10.59 3.49
N ASP A 80 6.90 -10.17 2.86
CA ASP A 80 5.70 -10.99 2.72
C ASP A 80 4.85 -10.54 1.51
N VAL A 81 4.07 -11.47 0.95
CA VAL A 81 3.12 -11.24 -0.15
C VAL A 81 1.71 -11.57 0.29
N HIS A 82 0.82 -10.60 0.21
CA HIS A 82 -0.60 -10.78 0.44
C HIS A 82 -1.35 -10.79 -0.89
N ILE A 83 -2.13 -11.83 -1.16
CA ILE A 83 -2.83 -12.03 -2.42
C ILE A 83 -4.35 -11.87 -2.22
N ILE A 84 -4.97 -11.05 -3.08
CA ILE A 84 -6.42 -10.92 -3.16
C ILE A 84 -6.89 -11.64 -4.43
N ASP A 85 -7.71 -12.67 -4.26
CA ASP A 85 -8.28 -13.41 -5.38
C ASP A 85 -9.40 -12.59 -6.04
N ARG A 86 -9.17 -12.14 -7.27
CA ARG A 86 -10.21 -11.53 -8.11
C ARG A 86 -11.07 -12.58 -8.80
N THR A 87 -10.45 -13.72 -9.12
CA THR A 87 -11.09 -14.86 -9.77
C THR A 87 -10.61 -16.16 -9.13
N ILE A 88 -11.53 -17.11 -8.94
CA ILE A 88 -11.25 -18.46 -8.51
C ILE A 88 -11.96 -19.38 -9.50
N ASN A 89 -11.25 -20.34 -10.11
CA ASN A 89 -11.78 -21.27 -11.10
C ASN A 89 -12.58 -20.56 -12.22
N GLY A 90 -12.04 -19.45 -12.75
CA GLY A 90 -12.66 -18.65 -13.82
C GLY A 90 -13.85 -17.79 -13.39
N ARG A 91 -14.30 -17.86 -12.15
CA ARG A 91 -15.43 -17.05 -11.63
C ARG A 91 -14.92 -15.88 -10.79
N LYS A 92 -15.53 -14.71 -10.94
CA LYS A 92 -15.21 -13.52 -10.14
C LYS A 92 -15.60 -13.77 -8.69
N THR A 93 -14.69 -13.47 -7.76
CA THR A 93 -14.94 -13.51 -6.32
C THR A 93 -15.92 -12.39 -5.91
N SER A 94 -16.75 -12.67 -4.91
CA SER A 94 -17.65 -11.68 -4.34
C SER A 94 -16.89 -10.60 -3.56
N ILE A 95 -17.53 -9.45 -3.34
CA ILE A 95 -16.96 -8.38 -2.53
C ILE A 95 -16.70 -8.84 -1.09
N PHE A 96 -17.59 -9.66 -0.53
CA PHE A 96 -17.43 -10.19 0.83
C PHE A 96 -16.20 -11.09 0.96
N GLN A 97 -15.95 -11.96 -0.04
CA GLN A 97 -14.74 -12.80 -0.07
C GLN A 97 -13.47 -11.94 -0.11
N ARG A 98 -13.45 -10.89 -0.94
CA ARG A 98 -12.32 -9.95 -1.02
C ARG A 98 -12.11 -9.21 0.29
N ILE A 99 -13.17 -8.72 0.93
CA ILE A 99 -13.07 -8.06 2.24
C ILE A 99 -12.50 -9.02 3.30
N LYS A 100 -12.92 -10.30 3.28
CA LYS A 100 -12.36 -11.33 4.17
C LYS A 100 -10.85 -11.48 3.97
N GLN A 101 -10.39 -11.54 2.72
CA GLN A 101 -8.97 -11.61 2.38
C GLN A 101 -8.23 -10.32 2.79
N ILE A 102 -8.79 -9.14 2.52
CA ILE A 102 -8.21 -7.85 2.91
C ILE A 102 -7.98 -7.77 4.44
N LYS A 103 -8.89 -8.33 5.23
CA LYS A 103 -8.77 -8.36 6.70
C LYS A 103 -7.64 -9.28 7.21
N GLN A 104 -7.04 -10.10 6.34
CA GLN A 104 -5.87 -10.92 6.66
C GLN A 104 -4.55 -10.12 6.56
N LEU A 105 -4.57 -8.93 5.94
CA LEU A 105 -3.42 -8.03 5.94
C LEU A 105 -2.97 -7.69 7.36
N PRO A 106 -1.67 -7.63 7.62
CA PRO A 106 -1.17 -7.16 8.89
C PRO A 106 -1.61 -5.73 9.15
N ARG A 107 -1.82 -5.37 10.42
CA ARG A 107 -2.14 -4.00 10.80
C ARG A 107 -0.92 -3.10 10.56
N ALA A 108 -0.97 -2.31 9.53
CA ALA A 108 0.15 -1.48 9.09
C ALA A 108 0.24 -0.17 9.87
N ASP A 109 1.47 0.26 10.13
CA ASP A 109 1.77 1.64 10.53
C ASP A 109 1.57 2.58 9.36
N LEU A 110 2.12 2.19 8.19
CA LEU A 110 2.00 2.93 6.94
C LEU A 110 1.41 2.01 5.85
N LEU A 111 0.48 2.54 5.06
CA LEU A 111 -0.01 1.87 3.86
C LEU A 111 0.18 2.80 2.68
N PHE A 112 0.83 2.30 1.63
CA PHE A 112 1.02 2.99 0.36
C PHE A 112 0.14 2.36 -0.72
N ASP A 113 -0.80 3.12 -1.28
CA ASP A 113 -1.57 2.70 -2.46
C ASP A 113 -0.91 3.26 -3.74
N LEU A 114 -0.26 2.37 -4.48
CA LEU A 114 0.40 2.68 -5.76
C LEU A 114 -0.42 2.22 -6.98
N THR A 115 -1.69 1.86 -6.79
CA THR A 115 -2.53 1.28 -7.85
C THR A 115 -3.60 2.22 -8.37
N ASP A 116 -4.24 3.00 -7.48
CA ASP A 116 -5.39 3.86 -7.80
C ASP A 116 -6.58 3.12 -8.46
N SER A 117 -6.98 1.98 -7.91
CA SER A 117 -8.15 1.20 -8.33
C SER A 117 -9.23 1.16 -7.24
N SER A 118 -10.47 0.79 -7.60
CA SER A 118 -11.52 0.58 -6.61
C SER A 118 -11.15 -0.51 -5.59
N LEU A 119 -10.50 -1.58 -6.04
CA LEU A 119 -10.06 -2.65 -5.15
C LEU A 119 -8.97 -2.16 -4.19
N SER A 120 -8.00 -1.36 -4.66
CA SER A 120 -6.97 -0.81 -3.78
C SER A 120 -7.56 0.16 -2.76
N LEU A 121 -8.59 0.93 -3.14
CA LEU A 121 -9.33 1.78 -2.20
C LEU A 121 -10.00 0.94 -1.10
N TYR A 122 -10.71 -0.14 -1.47
CA TYR A 122 -11.29 -1.05 -0.48
C TYR A 122 -10.22 -1.68 0.41
N THR A 123 -9.08 -2.08 -0.17
CA THR A 123 -7.94 -2.61 0.60
C THR A 123 -7.45 -1.58 1.61
N ALA A 124 -7.26 -0.33 1.21
CA ALA A 124 -6.81 0.73 2.10
C ALA A 124 -7.82 1.09 3.21
N ILE A 125 -9.12 0.95 2.94
CA ILE A 125 -10.17 1.23 3.94
C ILE A 125 -10.31 0.08 4.94
N PHE A 126 -10.42 -1.17 4.45
CA PHE A 126 -10.76 -2.32 5.29
C PHE A 126 -9.57 -2.92 6.03
N SER A 127 -8.33 -2.69 5.60
CA SER A 127 -7.11 -3.09 6.33
C SER A 127 -6.81 -2.21 7.56
N LYS A 128 -7.47 -1.03 7.68
CA LYS A 128 -7.39 -0.11 8.83
C LYS A 128 -5.96 0.23 9.26
N PRO A 129 -5.09 0.71 8.34
CA PRO A 129 -3.74 1.15 8.71
C PRO A 129 -3.80 2.42 9.58
N LYS A 130 -2.71 2.72 10.31
CA LYS A 130 -2.60 3.95 11.09
C LYS A 130 -2.52 5.19 10.20
N LEU A 131 -1.74 5.09 9.12
CA LEU A 131 -1.63 6.14 8.09
C LEU A 131 -1.77 5.53 6.70
N LYS A 132 -2.52 6.22 5.82
CA LYS A 132 -2.70 5.88 4.41
C LYS A 132 -2.06 6.95 3.53
N ILE A 133 -1.31 6.51 2.53
CA ILE A 133 -0.63 7.36 1.57
C ILE A 133 -0.99 6.85 0.17
N GLY A 134 -1.46 7.72 -0.68
CA GLY A 134 -1.87 7.35 -2.04
C GLY A 134 -2.06 8.55 -2.95
N TYR A 135 -2.50 8.29 -4.16
CA TYR A 135 -2.76 9.34 -5.15
C TYR A 135 -4.09 10.04 -4.88
N SER A 136 -4.11 11.38 -4.97
CA SER A 136 -5.29 12.22 -4.74
C SER A 136 -5.99 12.69 -6.02
N TYR A 137 -5.85 11.95 -7.13
CA TYR A 137 -6.38 12.37 -8.44
C TYR A 137 -7.91 12.49 -8.48
N ARG A 138 -8.61 11.75 -7.62
CA ARG A 138 -10.08 11.73 -7.58
C ARG A 138 -10.57 12.23 -6.22
N PRO A 139 -11.72 12.95 -6.16
CA PRO A 139 -12.32 13.38 -4.90
C PRO A 139 -12.54 12.22 -3.91
N SER A 140 -12.88 11.01 -4.40
CA SER A 140 -13.05 9.81 -3.60
C SER A 140 -11.76 9.33 -2.91
N ARG A 141 -10.59 9.82 -3.33
CA ARG A 141 -9.28 9.47 -2.75
C ARG A 141 -8.86 10.39 -1.60
N ARG A 142 -9.64 11.39 -1.25
CA ARG A 142 -9.39 12.26 -0.09
C ARG A 142 -9.50 11.54 1.26
N PHE A 143 -9.76 10.23 1.25
CA PHE A 143 -9.73 9.36 2.43
C PHE A 143 -8.32 8.85 2.81
N PHE A 144 -7.31 9.19 2.02
CA PHE A 144 -5.90 8.92 2.31
C PHE A 144 -5.27 10.03 3.12
#